data_62107f0d7ecefe2cc50e01609430880a
#
_entry.id   62107f0d7ecefe2cc50e01609430880a
#
_cell.length_a   1.000
_cell.length_b   1.000
_cell.length_c   1.000
_cell.angle_alpha   90.00
_cell.angle_beta   90.00
_cell.angle_gamma   90.00
#
_symmetry.space_group_name_H-M   'P 1'
#
loop_
_entity.id
_entity.type
_entity.pdbx_description
1 polymer ?
#
loop_
_entity_poly.entity_id
_entity_poly.type
_entity_poly.pdbx_seq_one_letter_code
_entity_poly.pdbx_strand_id
1 'polypeptide(L)'
;MMKRLARLVKRSSVALGQRIECAQVLSSAPIVLAYMPPLSPRERALLHLYDARREQMRERPSEAITQEGIALALGVNRTHITRTLRPLVDAGLVEQDKGRVSGKERKLIFYKLTEAGLANAVGVIRSIGNEELVVVDSSGRRMTKVRELLALRTDLPALTIADSIGQEMRLPPIKKLVTSNVPLRLEDFLGREEQLRTALGFVSSEATLLAVFANYGYGSSTFMKKFALELWDGHLFWHDLEKERSSVKLVESLRSFAGQLGLEGELDRLRNERVLLCFDNYNDVSQENVDVLFDLLQKLKGGTAKMAVAMREETPSYNRFYQKRDLVDGSAVEVHVHRFNDALARRLVGEDIDDEAFQLIYMLTRGQPLALALIKKGDAEELRKIRLSEEVRFLMYLRTRRKAD
;
A
#
# COMPACT_ATOMS: atom_id res chain seq x y z
N MET A 1 -5.06 37.12 -36.12
CA MET A 1 -5.18 35.73 -35.78
C MET A 1 -6.64 35.31 -35.53
N MET A 2 -7.46 36.10 -34.86
CA MET A 2 -8.91 35.85 -34.60
C MET A 2 -9.80 35.79 -35.85
N LYS A 3 -9.50 36.48 -36.93
CA LYS A 3 -10.29 36.47 -38.18
C LYS A 3 -10.09 35.23 -39.05
N ARG A 4 -9.06 34.41 -38.79
CA ARG A 4 -8.84 33.11 -39.49
C ARG A 4 -9.59 31.95 -38.86
N LEU A 5 -9.81 31.96 -37.53
CA LEU A 5 -10.60 30.96 -36.82
C LEU A 5 -12.11 31.08 -37.10
N ALA A 6 -12.61 32.28 -37.28
CA ALA A 6 -14.02 32.52 -37.62
C ALA A 6 -14.41 32.06 -39.04
N ARG A 7 -13.45 31.85 -39.95
CA ARG A 7 -13.70 31.33 -41.31
C ARG A 7 -13.69 29.78 -41.38
N LEU A 8 -13.07 29.10 -40.42
CA LEU A 8 -13.07 27.65 -40.35
C LEU A 8 -14.37 27.08 -39.73
N VAL A 9 -14.97 27.84 -38.81
CA VAL A 9 -16.25 27.45 -38.17
C VAL A 9 -17.45 27.67 -39.13
N LYS A 10 -17.35 28.60 -40.12
CA LYS A 10 -18.44 28.86 -41.07
C LYS A 10 -18.49 27.91 -42.28
N ARG A 11 -17.51 27.05 -42.49
CA ARG A 11 -17.51 26.06 -43.60
C ARG A 11 -18.00 24.66 -43.23
N SER A 12 -18.26 24.37 -41.96
CA SER A 12 -18.75 23.07 -41.51
C SER A 12 -20.27 23.02 -41.23
N SER A 13 -21.00 24.11 -41.48
CA SER A 13 -22.44 24.16 -41.18
C SER A 13 -23.38 24.18 -42.38
N VAL A 14 -22.93 23.72 -43.55
CA VAL A 14 -23.75 23.64 -44.75
C VAL A 14 -23.77 22.20 -45.33
N ALA A 15 -24.02 21.21 -44.48
CA ALA A 15 -24.49 19.90 -44.94
C ALA A 15 -25.07 19.16 -43.73
N LEU A 16 -26.32 19.31 -43.47
CA LEU A 16 -27.31 18.34 -43.01
C LEU A 16 -28.46 19.08 -42.30
N GLY A 17 -29.55 19.27 -43.10
CA GLY A 17 -30.80 19.77 -42.54
C GLY A 17 -31.46 18.69 -41.69
N GLN A 18 -31.39 18.89 -40.41
CA GLN A 18 -32.39 18.45 -39.45
C GLN A 18 -32.31 19.36 -38.22
N ARG A 19 -33.34 20.18 -38.07
CA ARG A 19 -33.59 20.94 -36.84
C ARG A 19 -33.88 19.93 -35.73
N ILE A 20 -32.96 19.76 -34.82
CA ILE A 20 -33.19 19.20 -33.50
C ILE A 20 -32.81 20.30 -32.51
N GLU A 21 -33.71 20.59 -31.60
CA GLU A 21 -33.58 21.59 -30.54
C GLU A 21 -32.28 21.43 -29.77
N CYS A 22 -31.28 22.23 -30.11
CA CYS A 22 -29.98 22.32 -29.45
C CYS A 22 -29.95 23.41 -28.39
N ALA A 23 -30.92 23.45 -27.48
CA ALA A 23 -30.92 24.41 -26.37
C ALA A 23 -30.65 23.81 -24.99
N GLN A 24 -30.47 22.50 -24.85
CA GLN A 24 -30.27 21.86 -23.54
C GLN A 24 -29.01 20.93 -23.43
N VAL A 25 -28.15 20.87 -24.43
CA VAL A 25 -26.97 19.99 -24.40
C VAL A 25 -25.65 20.79 -24.28
N LEU A 26 -25.70 22.11 -24.26
CA LEU A 26 -24.47 22.95 -24.17
C LEU A 26 -24.07 23.35 -22.73
N SER A 27 -24.71 22.78 -21.69
CA SER A 27 -24.33 23.09 -20.29
C SER A 27 -23.45 22.04 -19.61
N SER A 28 -22.99 21.00 -20.29
CA SER A 28 -22.15 19.94 -19.71
C SER A 28 -20.91 19.54 -20.52
N ALA A 29 -20.52 20.29 -21.53
CA ALA A 29 -19.19 20.13 -22.07
C ALA A 29 -18.21 20.88 -21.16
N PRO A 30 -17.22 20.21 -20.51
CA PRO A 30 -16.19 20.94 -19.80
C PRO A 30 -15.48 21.80 -20.82
N ILE A 31 -15.43 23.11 -20.55
CA ILE A 31 -14.51 24.03 -21.24
C ILE A 31 -13.12 23.44 -20.97
N VAL A 32 -12.54 22.76 -21.95
CA VAL A 32 -11.12 22.41 -21.92
C VAL A 32 -10.38 23.72 -22.10
N LEU A 33 -10.26 24.48 -20.99
CA LEU A 33 -9.22 25.49 -20.87
C LEU A 33 -7.92 24.76 -21.14
N ALA A 34 -7.15 25.21 -22.12
CA ALA A 34 -5.82 24.71 -22.38
C ALA A 34 -5.01 24.87 -21.08
N TYR A 35 -4.92 23.80 -20.30
CA TYR A 35 -4.25 23.80 -19.02
C TYR A 35 -2.75 23.97 -19.30
N MET A 36 -2.21 25.11 -18.95
CA MET A 36 -0.76 25.27 -18.89
C MET A 36 -0.29 24.53 -17.63
N PRO A 37 0.68 23.60 -17.71
CA PRO A 37 1.21 22.94 -16.54
C PRO A 37 1.64 24.01 -15.52
N PRO A 38 1.30 23.87 -14.23
CA PRO A 38 1.53 24.90 -13.21
C PRO A 38 3.03 25.16 -12.97
N LEU A 39 3.91 24.33 -13.55
CA LEU A 39 5.34 24.36 -13.32
C LEU A 39 6.14 24.87 -14.51
N SER A 40 7.08 25.75 -14.23
CA SER A 40 8.08 26.21 -15.20
C SER A 40 9.04 25.06 -15.58
N PRO A 41 9.72 25.13 -16.74
CA PRO A 41 10.74 24.15 -17.12
C PRO A 41 11.86 23.97 -16.08
N ARG A 42 12.18 25.02 -15.30
CA ARG A 42 13.17 24.95 -14.22
C ARG A 42 12.66 24.12 -13.04
N GLU A 43 11.44 24.37 -12.60
CA GLU A 43 10.79 23.60 -11.53
C GLU A 43 10.63 22.13 -11.90
N ARG A 44 10.25 21.84 -13.15
CA ARG A 44 10.18 20.47 -13.68
C ARG A 44 11.55 19.78 -13.68
N ALA A 45 12.63 20.50 -14.02
CA ALA A 45 13.99 19.96 -13.95
C ALA A 45 14.41 19.67 -12.49
N LEU A 46 14.05 20.52 -11.53
CA LEU A 46 14.31 20.29 -10.12
C LEU A 46 13.54 19.07 -9.60
N LEU A 47 12.26 18.90 -9.98
CA LEU A 47 11.47 17.72 -9.61
C LEU A 47 12.05 16.44 -10.20
N HIS A 48 12.46 16.45 -11.47
CA HIS A 48 13.11 15.29 -12.09
C HIS A 48 14.40 14.90 -11.35
N LEU A 49 15.24 15.86 -11.03
CA LEU A 49 16.46 15.62 -10.25
C LEU A 49 16.14 15.15 -8.82
N TYR A 50 15.05 15.66 -8.22
CA TYR A 50 14.55 15.16 -6.92
C TYR A 50 14.13 13.70 -6.99
N ASP A 51 13.39 13.30 -8.01
CA ASP A 51 12.99 11.91 -8.24
C ASP A 51 14.21 11.01 -8.46
N ALA A 52 15.23 11.50 -9.16
CA ALA A 52 16.48 10.79 -9.43
C ALA A 52 17.55 10.94 -8.33
N ARG A 53 17.20 11.43 -7.11
CA ARG A 53 18.20 11.70 -6.05
C ARG A 53 18.97 10.46 -5.60
N ARG A 54 18.35 9.26 -5.64
CA ARG A 54 19.04 7.99 -5.33
C ARG A 54 20.13 7.68 -6.35
N GLU A 55 19.94 8.03 -7.61
CA GLU A 55 20.92 7.84 -8.68
C GLU A 55 22.13 8.76 -8.55
N GLN A 56 21.95 9.93 -7.92
CA GLN A 56 23.00 10.94 -7.71
C GLN A 56 24.06 10.48 -6.70
N MET A 57 23.69 9.55 -5.80
CA MET A 57 24.57 9.01 -4.76
C MET A 57 25.37 7.79 -5.21
N ARG A 58 25.08 7.25 -6.40
CA ARG A 58 25.83 6.09 -6.91
C ARG A 58 27.22 6.47 -7.42
N GLU A 59 28.18 5.61 -7.24
CA GLU A 59 29.55 5.76 -7.78
C GLU A 59 29.54 5.97 -9.31
N ARG A 60 28.61 5.31 -10.00
CA ARG A 60 28.32 5.52 -11.42
C ARG A 60 26.85 5.91 -11.57
N PRO A 61 26.56 7.21 -11.68
CA PRO A 61 25.20 7.68 -11.82
C PRO A 61 24.53 7.18 -13.11
N SER A 62 23.20 7.12 -13.12
CA SER A 62 22.46 6.70 -14.31
C SER A 62 22.42 7.80 -15.38
N GLU A 63 22.03 7.42 -16.60
CA GLU A 63 21.82 8.35 -17.71
C GLU A 63 20.71 9.36 -17.42
N ALA A 64 19.78 9.05 -16.51
CA ALA A 64 18.64 9.90 -16.15
C ALA A 64 19.04 11.32 -15.71
N ILE A 65 20.19 11.49 -15.07
CA ILE A 65 20.68 12.79 -14.59
C ILE A 65 21.66 13.49 -15.55
N THR A 66 21.84 12.97 -16.77
CA THR A 66 22.57 13.65 -17.84
C THR A 66 21.68 14.64 -18.58
N GLN A 67 22.28 15.54 -19.38
CA GLN A 67 21.49 16.45 -20.23
C GLN A 67 20.47 15.72 -21.09
N GLU A 68 20.85 14.56 -21.63
CA GLU A 68 20.00 13.77 -22.52
C GLU A 68 18.84 13.12 -21.74
N GLY A 69 19.14 12.53 -20.58
CA GLY A 69 18.12 11.95 -19.71
C GLY A 69 17.13 12.97 -19.17
N ILE A 70 17.61 14.13 -18.70
CA ILE A 70 16.75 15.23 -18.23
C ILE A 70 15.89 15.77 -19.39
N ALA A 71 16.48 15.97 -20.58
CA ALA A 71 15.74 16.43 -21.74
C ALA A 71 14.61 15.47 -22.14
N LEU A 72 14.90 14.16 -22.11
CA LEU A 72 13.93 13.10 -22.38
C LEU A 72 12.80 13.12 -21.33
N ALA A 73 13.13 13.21 -20.06
CA ALA A 73 12.15 13.23 -18.98
C ALA A 73 11.22 14.44 -19.02
N LEU A 74 11.74 15.60 -19.42
CA LEU A 74 10.95 16.83 -19.55
C LEU A 74 10.20 16.93 -20.90
N GLY A 75 10.44 16.02 -21.84
CA GLY A 75 9.86 16.07 -23.17
C GLY A 75 10.36 17.26 -24.03
N VAL A 76 11.59 17.74 -23.79
CA VAL A 76 12.17 18.90 -24.48
C VAL A 76 13.39 18.49 -25.32
N ASN A 77 13.71 19.31 -26.32
CA ASN A 77 14.92 19.07 -27.12
C ASN A 77 16.19 19.32 -26.27
N ARG A 78 17.23 18.52 -26.46
CA ARG A 78 18.52 18.61 -25.78
C ARG A 78 19.13 20.02 -25.86
N THR A 79 18.96 20.74 -26.95
CA THR A 79 19.44 22.13 -27.09
C THR A 79 18.74 23.12 -26.14
N HIS A 80 17.49 22.82 -25.75
CA HIS A 80 16.72 23.68 -24.84
C HIS A 80 17.05 23.42 -23.37
N ILE A 81 17.43 22.15 -23.01
CA ILE A 81 17.70 21.80 -21.62
C ILE A 81 18.88 22.58 -21.03
N THR A 82 19.90 22.88 -21.81
CA THR A 82 21.04 23.71 -21.36
C THR A 82 20.59 25.10 -20.89
N ARG A 83 19.61 25.71 -21.57
CA ARG A 83 19.03 27.00 -21.16
C ARG A 83 18.22 26.88 -19.86
N THR A 84 17.67 25.73 -19.58
CA THR A 84 16.94 25.46 -18.36
C THR A 84 17.87 25.17 -17.18
N LEU A 85 18.93 24.35 -17.39
CA LEU A 85 19.84 23.93 -16.32
C LEU A 85 20.85 25.01 -15.92
N ARG A 86 21.35 25.82 -16.89
CA ARG A 86 22.36 26.85 -16.60
C ARG A 86 21.94 27.83 -15.49
N PRO A 87 20.73 28.39 -15.48
CA PRO A 87 20.30 29.26 -14.38
C PRO A 87 20.18 28.55 -13.03
N LEU A 88 19.91 27.25 -13.03
CA LEU A 88 19.87 26.46 -11.80
C LEU A 88 21.28 26.21 -11.23
N VAL A 89 22.27 26.02 -12.12
CA VAL A 89 23.69 25.93 -11.75
C VAL A 89 24.20 27.28 -11.25
N ASP A 90 23.90 28.38 -12.00
CA ASP A 90 24.30 29.73 -11.63
C ASP A 90 23.71 30.19 -10.28
N ALA A 91 22.51 29.68 -9.93
CA ALA A 91 21.84 29.91 -8.65
C ALA A 91 22.31 28.96 -7.51
N GLY A 92 23.25 28.05 -7.78
CA GLY A 92 23.74 27.09 -6.81
C GLY A 92 22.73 26.03 -6.38
N LEU A 93 21.64 25.83 -7.13
CA LEU A 93 20.63 24.80 -6.84
C LEU A 93 21.00 23.44 -7.41
N VAL A 94 21.83 23.43 -8.45
CA VAL A 94 22.28 22.22 -9.15
C VAL A 94 23.78 22.30 -9.35
N GLU A 95 24.47 21.22 -9.08
CA GLU A 95 25.89 21.02 -9.41
C GLU A 95 26.03 20.28 -10.73
N GLN A 96 27.04 20.67 -11.51
CA GLN A 96 27.41 20.03 -12.77
C GLN A 96 28.72 19.29 -12.59
N ASP A 97 28.71 18.01 -12.85
CA ASP A 97 29.89 17.13 -12.74
C ASP A 97 30.17 16.40 -14.06
N LYS A 98 31.41 15.91 -14.23
CA LYS A 98 31.82 15.12 -15.40
C LYS A 98 32.43 13.79 -14.99
N GLY A 99 31.79 12.70 -15.37
CA GLY A 99 32.24 11.37 -14.97
C GLY A 99 31.69 10.25 -15.85
N ARG A 100 32.01 9.00 -15.46
CA ARG A 100 31.48 7.81 -16.12
C ARG A 100 30.03 7.56 -15.63
N VAL A 101 29.15 7.40 -16.58
CA VAL A 101 27.72 7.10 -16.36
C VAL A 101 27.48 5.63 -16.64
N SER A 102 26.58 5.00 -15.90
CA SER A 102 26.22 3.59 -16.07
C SER A 102 25.80 3.29 -17.52
N GLY A 103 26.35 2.24 -18.12
CA GLY A 103 26.05 1.85 -19.50
C GLY A 103 26.73 2.70 -20.58
N LYS A 104 27.60 3.66 -20.24
CA LYS A 104 28.34 4.48 -21.21
C LYS A 104 29.85 4.38 -20.98
N GLU A 105 30.62 4.18 -22.06
CA GLU A 105 32.08 4.11 -21.99
C GLU A 105 32.73 5.48 -21.84
N ARG A 106 32.16 6.52 -22.47
CA ARG A 106 32.67 7.89 -22.42
C ARG A 106 32.20 8.64 -21.18
N LYS A 107 33.00 9.57 -20.67
CA LYS A 107 32.62 10.51 -19.62
C LYS A 107 31.55 11.47 -20.16
N LEU A 108 30.44 11.58 -19.41
CA LEU A 108 29.34 12.49 -19.69
C LEU A 108 29.23 13.56 -18.60
N ILE A 109 28.60 14.68 -18.94
CA ILE A 109 28.18 15.69 -17.97
C ILE A 109 26.87 15.24 -17.36
N PHE A 110 26.81 15.27 -16.04
CA PHE A 110 25.62 14.95 -15.26
C PHE A 110 25.39 16.00 -14.18
N TYR A 111 24.19 16.05 -13.65
CA TYR A 111 23.69 17.09 -12.76
C TYR A 111 23.19 16.49 -11.45
N LYS A 112 23.49 17.17 -10.33
CA LYS A 112 23.07 16.78 -8.99
C LYS A 112 22.38 17.94 -8.29
N LEU A 113 21.43 17.64 -7.42
CA LEU A 113 20.87 18.66 -6.53
C LEU A 113 21.87 18.98 -5.42
N THR A 114 22.01 20.28 -5.12
CA THR A 114 22.62 20.73 -3.87
C THR A 114 21.60 20.64 -2.72
N GLU A 115 22.01 20.90 -1.48
CA GLU A 115 21.07 21.01 -0.35
C GLU A 115 20.03 22.13 -0.61
N ALA A 116 20.46 23.26 -1.14
CA ALA A 116 19.57 24.36 -1.53
C ALA A 116 18.61 23.94 -2.65
N GLY A 117 19.11 23.16 -3.62
CA GLY A 117 18.29 22.60 -4.69
C GLY A 117 17.26 21.60 -4.18
N LEU A 118 17.65 20.76 -3.23
CA LEU A 118 16.72 19.82 -2.56
C LEU A 118 15.62 20.57 -1.81
N ALA A 119 15.98 21.58 -1.01
CA ALA A 119 15.01 22.42 -0.30
C ALA A 119 14.05 23.14 -1.26
N ASN A 120 14.57 23.62 -2.39
CA ASN A 120 13.75 24.27 -3.43
C ASN A 120 12.80 23.28 -4.10
N ALA A 121 13.25 22.08 -4.47
CA ALA A 121 12.39 21.03 -5.03
C ALA A 121 11.25 20.64 -4.07
N VAL A 122 11.55 20.51 -2.76
CA VAL A 122 10.51 20.29 -1.73
C VAL A 122 9.55 21.46 -1.64
N GLY A 123 10.04 22.70 -1.80
CA GLY A 123 9.21 23.90 -1.88
C GLY A 123 8.22 23.84 -3.06
N VAL A 124 8.69 23.42 -4.24
CA VAL A 124 7.86 23.21 -5.44
C VAL A 124 6.79 22.14 -5.18
N ILE A 125 7.15 21.00 -4.56
CA ILE A 125 6.19 19.95 -4.19
C ILE A 125 5.10 20.50 -3.26
N ARG A 126 5.48 21.32 -2.28
CA ARG A 126 4.52 21.93 -1.35
C ARG A 126 3.58 22.91 -2.05
N SER A 127 4.09 23.72 -2.99
CA SER A 127 3.28 24.70 -3.73
C SER A 127 2.16 24.05 -4.54
N ILE A 128 2.42 22.88 -5.15
CA ILE A 128 1.42 22.12 -5.92
C ILE A 128 0.61 21.15 -5.05
N GLY A 129 0.95 20.99 -3.77
CA GLY A 129 0.38 19.95 -2.90
C GLY A 129 -1.15 20.03 -2.72
N ASN A 130 -1.75 21.21 -2.87
CA ASN A 130 -3.19 21.41 -2.75
C ASN A 130 -3.93 21.33 -4.10
N GLU A 131 -3.19 21.25 -5.22
CA GLU A 131 -3.81 21.07 -6.54
C GLU A 131 -4.55 19.72 -6.60
N GLU A 132 -5.68 19.72 -7.30
CA GLU A 132 -6.52 18.54 -7.49
C GLU A 132 -6.27 17.90 -8.84
N LEU A 133 -6.25 16.57 -8.87
CA LEU A 133 -6.18 15.78 -10.09
C LEU A 133 -7.17 14.62 -10.05
N VAL A 134 -7.61 14.22 -11.25
CA VAL A 134 -8.48 13.06 -11.41
C VAL A 134 -7.60 11.83 -11.60
N VAL A 135 -7.73 10.86 -10.70
CA VAL A 135 -7.05 9.57 -10.82
C VAL A 135 -8.02 8.46 -11.16
N VAL A 136 -7.56 7.53 -11.98
CA VAL A 136 -8.29 6.30 -12.35
C VAL A 136 -7.43 5.11 -12.00
N ASP A 137 -7.93 4.27 -11.13
CA ASP A 137 -7.28 3.02 -10.71
C ASP A 137 -8.30 1.86 -10.70
N SER A 138 -7.92 0.72 -10.11
CA SER A 138 -8.81 -0.46 -9.99
C SER A 138 -10.07 -0.21 -9.15
N SER A 139 -10.08 0.82 -8.30
CA SER A 139 -11.24 1.22 -7.47
C SER A 139 -12.18 2.20 -8.19
N GLY A 140 -11.80 2.68 -9.37
CA GLY A 140 -12.58 3.60 -10.18
C GLY A 140 -11.95 4.96 -10.36
N ARG A 141 -12.79 5.95 -10.70
CA ARG A 141 -12.40 7.35 -10.94
C ARG A 141 -12.67 8.19 -9.70
N ARG A 142 -11.66 8.92 -9.21
CA ARG A 142 -11.79 9.81 -8.05
C ARG A 142 -10.93 11.07 -8.20
N MET A 143 -11.30 12.13 -7.50
CA MET A 143 -10.45 13.31 -7.33
C MET A 143 -9.60 13.13 -6.07
N THR A 144 -8.35 13.57 -6.15
CA THR A 144 -7.41 13.54 -5.02
C THR A 144 -6.47 14.73 -5.10
N LYS A 145 -5.91 15.15 -3.98
CA LYS A 145 -4.89 16.19 -3.94
C LYS A 145 -3.51 15.62 -4.24
N VAL A 146 -2.67 16.42 -4.89
CA VAL A 146 -1.28 16.04 -5.20
C VAL A 146 -0.53 15.55 -3.96
N ARG A 147 -0.65 16.23 -2.81
CA ARG A 147 0.00 15.82 -1.55
C ARG A 147 -0.45 14.44 -1.06
N GLU A 148 -1.74 14.12 -1.23
CA GLU A 148 -2.31 12.82 -0.85
C GLU A 148 -1.81 11.72 -1.77
N LEU A 149 -1.77 12.02 -3.09
CA LEU A 149 -1.26 11.06 -4.07
C LEU A 149 0.24 10.80 -3.87
N LEU A 150 1.05 11.82 -3.62
CA LEU A 150 2.48 11.67 -3.33
C LEU A 150 2.75 10.85 -2.05
N ALA A 151 1.91 11.01 -1.03
CA ALA A 151 1.99 10.22 0.20
C ALA A 151 1.57 8.75 -0.02
N LEU A 152 0.58 8.53 -0.89
CA LEU A 152 0.03 7.21 -1.20
C LEU A 152 0.87 6.43 -2.22
N ARG A 153 1.51 7.12 -3.17
CA ARG A 153 2.19 6.55 -4.33
C ARG A 153 3.64 6.98 -4.40
N THR A 154 4.44 6.51 -3.43
CA THR A 154 5.89 6.75 -3.38
C THR A 154 6.65 6.09 -4.55
N ASP A 155 5.99 5.19 -5.28
CA ASP A 155 6.49 4.55 -6.51
C ASP A 155 6.39 5.44 -7.74
N LEU A 156 5.62 6.54 -7.69
CA LEU A 156 5.46 7.45 -8.81
C LEU A 156 6.39 8.66 -8.67
N PRO A 157 7.06 9.07 -9.78
CA PRO A 157 7.84 10.30 -9.79
C PRO A 157 6.98 11.54 -9.52
N ALA A 158 7.47 12.45 -8.68
CA ALA A 158 6.78 13.70 -8.37
C ALA A 158 6.53 14.54 -9.64
N LEU A 159 7.48 14.52 -10.60
CA LEU A 159 7.31 15.15 -11.91
C LEU A 159 6.11 14.59 -12.68
N THR A 160 5.94 13.25 -12.69
CA THR A 160 4.82 12.60 -13.39
C THR A 160 3.48 13.02 -12.80
N ILE A 161 3.38 13.10 -11.48
CA ILE A 161 2.16 13.55 -10.79
C ILE A 161 1.90 15.03 -11.10
N ALA A 162 2.94 15.87 -11.03
CA ALA A 162 2.83 17.29 -11.33
C ALA A 162 2.38 17.56 -12.78
N ASP A 163 2.91 16.82 -13.74
CA ASP A 163 2.54 16.95 -15.17
C ASP A 163 1.10 16.47 -15.45
N SER A 164 0.50 15.70 -14.53
CA SER A 164 -0.87 15.19 -14.63
C SER A 164 -1.92 16.11 -13.99
N ILE A 165 -1.51 17.21 -13.35
CA ILE A 165 -2.45 18.17 -12.75
C ILE A 165 -3.34 18.74 -13.85
N GLY A 166 -4.67 18.75 -13.64
CA GLY A 166 -5.67 19.19 -14.62
C GLY A 166 -5.97 18.21 -15.75
N GLN A 167 -5.37 16.99 -15.69
CA GLN A 167 -5.62 15.90 -16.61
C GLN A 167 -6.10 14.66 -15.83
N GLU A 168 -6.60 13.67 -16.57
CA GLU A 168 -6.92 12.36 -15.99
C GLU A 168 -5.64 11.51 -15.96
N MET A 169 -5.21 11.12 -14.75
CA MET A 169 -4.06 10.25 -14.56
C MET A 169 -4.51 8.82 -14.31
N ARG A 170 -4.16 7.91 -15.22
CA ARG A 170 -4.32 6.47 -14.96
C ARG A 170 -3.19 5.96 -14.12
N LEU A 171 -3.52 5.52 -12.91
CA LEU A 171 -2.52 4.96 -12.00
C LEU A 171 -2.18 3.54 -12.43
N PRO A 172 -0.90 3.25 -12.73
CA PRO A 172 -0.47 1.87 -12.92
C PRO A 172 -0.70 1.08 -11.62
N PRO A 173 -0.99 -0.23 -11.69
CA PRO A 173 -1.04 -1.05 -10.49
C PRO A 173 0.31 -0.96 -9.76
N ILE A 174 0.26 -0.86 -8.43
CA ILE A 174 1.47 -0.83 -7.61
C ILE A 174 2.21 -2.14 -7.82
N LYS A 175 3.48 -2.08 -8.23
CA LYS A 175 4.35 -3.25 -8.27
C LYS A 175 4.70 -3.62 -6.83
N LYS A 176 3.81 -4.38 -6.18
CA LYS A 176 3.99 -4.79 -4.80
C LYS A 176 5.18 -5.74 -4.69
N LEU A 177 6.13 -5.41 -3.83
CA LEU A 177 7.04 -6.40 -3.30
C LEU A 177 6.30 -7.15 -2.20
N VAL A 178 6.13 -8.44 -2.37
CA VAL A 178 5.46 -9.32 -1.40
C VAL A 178 6.46 -10.42 -1.05
N THR A 179 6.74 -10.60 0.24
CA THR A 179 7.64 -11.68 0.66
C THR A 179 7.03 -13.05 0.35
N SER A 180 7.88 -14.03 0.04
CA SER A 180 7.47 -15.40 -0.35
C SER A 180 6.66 -16.15 0.72
N ASN A 181 6.72 -15.71 1.96
CA ASN A 181 6.06 -16.34 3.11
C ASN A 181 4.60 -15.89 3.28
N VAL A 182 4.11 -14.98 2.45
CA VAL A 182 2.70 -14.55 2.51
C VAL A 182 1.82 -15.71 2.06
N PRO A 183 0.87 -16.15 2.89
CA PRO A 183 -0.07 -17.18 2.48
C PRO A 183 -1.01 -16.67 1.39
N LEU A 184 -0.84 -17.14 0.16
CA LEU A 184 -1.46 -16.59 -1.06
C LEU A 184 -2.96 -16.89 -1.22
N ARG A 185 -3.56 -17.80 -0.44
CA ARG A 185 -4.97 -18.16 -0.59
C ARG A 185 -5.79 -17.67 0.59
N LEU A 186 -6.80 -16.85 0.29
CA LEU A 186 -7.93 -16.59 1.18
C LEU A 186 -8.94 -17.70 0.98
N GLU A 187 -9.04 -18.58 1.97
CA GLU A 187 -10.18 -19.49 2.08
C GLU A 187 -11.40 -18.69 2.56
N ASP A 188 -12.61 -19.23 2.42
CA ASP A 188 -13.91 -18.62 2.77
C ASP A 188 -13.84 -17.57 3.91
N PHE A 189 -13.76 -16.29 3.55
CA PHE A 189 -13.77 -15.19 4.52
C PHE A 189 -15.21 -14.72 4.73
N LEU A 190 -15.72 -14.88 5.93
CA LEU A 190 -17.10 -14.52 6.29
C LEU A 190 -17.13 -13.59 7.50
N GLY A 191 -18.02 -12.62 7.43
CA GLY A 191 -18.21 -11.65 8.50
C GLY A 191 -17.00 -10.71 8.67
N ARG A 192 -16.90 -10.03 9.82
CA ARG A 192 -15.78 -9.15 10.16
C ARG A 192 -15.83 -7.77 9.49
N GLU A 193 -16.99 -7.36 8.99
CA GLU A 193 -17.16 -6.07 8.30
C GLU A 193 -16.79 -4.90 9.20
N GLU A 194 -17.11 -4.97 10.49
CA GLU A 194 -16.75 -3.95 11.48
C GLU A 194 -15.25 -3.90 11.71
N GLN A 195 -14.62 -5.05 11.92
CA GLN A 195 -13.16 -5.16 12.09
C GLN A 195 -12.42 -4.68 10.84
N LEU A 196 -12.93 -5.00 9.64
CA LEU A 196 -12.36 -4.51 8.38
C LEU A 196 -12.50 -2.99 8.25
N ARG A 197 -13.62 -2.39 8.68
CA ARG A 197 -13.78 -0.93 8.71
C ARG A 197 -12.76 -0.27 9.64
N THR A 198 -12.53 -0.84 10.81
CA THR A 198 -11.48 -0.36 11.73
C THR A 198 -10.08 -0.46 11.10
N ALA A 199 -9.77 -1.59 10.44
CA ALA A 199 -8.51 -1.77 9.74
C ALA A 199 -8.34 -0.81 8.54
N LEU A 200 -9.42 -0.48 7.81
CA LEU A 200 -9.42 0.55 6.78
C LEU A 200 -9.16 1.95 7.37
N GLY A 201 -9.78 2.27 8.50
CA GLY A 201 -9.52 3.51 9.23
C GLY A 201 -8.06 3.62 9.65
N PHE A 202 -7.46 2.51 10.10
CA PHE A 202 -6.03 2.44 10.44
C PHE A 202 -5.13 2.76 9.23
N VAL A 203 -5.44 2.27 8.02
CA VAL A 203 -4.64 2.58 6.82
C VAL A 203 -4.53 4.08 6.58
N SER A 204 -5.60 4.82 6.83
CA SER A 204 -5.70 6.27 6.59
C SER A 204 -5.29 7.12 7.80
N SER A 205 -5.09 6.52 8.97
CA SER A 205 -4.71 7.21 10.21
C SER A 205 -3.21 7.43 10.34
N GLU A 206 -2.80 8.18 11.35
CA GLU A 206 -1.40 8.33 11.75
C GLU A 206 -0.89 7.14 12.58
N ALA A 207 -1.77 6.23 12.99
CA ALA A 207 -1.39 5.05 13.75
C ALA A 207 -0.36 4.21 12.99
N THR A 208 0.62 3.71 13.72
CA THR A 208 1.71 2.88 13.15
C THR A 208 1.44 1.38 13.35
N LEU A 209 0.71 1.00 14.40
CA LEU A 209 0.46 -0.38 14.79
C LEU A 209 -1.02 -0.75 14.73
N LEU A 210 -1.34 -1.87 14.08
CA LEU A 210 -2.60 -2.60 14.17
C LEU A 210 -2.38 -3.91 14.94
N ALA A 211 -2.86 -4.01 16.17
CA ALA A 211 -2.82 -5.22 16.96
C ALA A 211 -4.15 -5.99 16.80
N VAL A 212 -4.08 -7.19 16.24
CA VAL A 212 -5.24 -8.05 15.97
C VAL A 212 -5.31 -9.15 17.03
N PHE A 213 -6.27 -9.07 17.92
CA PHE A 213 -6.49 -10.04 19.00
C PHE A 213 -7.52 -11.08 18.61
N ALA A 214 -7.23 -12.32 18.94
CA ALA A 214 -8.17 -13.43 18.78
C ALA A 214 -7.83 -14.60 19.69
N ASN A 215 -8.84 -15.36 20.09
CA ASN A 215 -8.62 -16.69 20.64
C ASN A 215 -8.21 -17.68 19.54
N TYR A 216 -7.66 -18.81 19.94
CA TYR A 216 -7.22 -19.86 19.00
C TYR A 216 -8.36 -20.30 18.08
N GLY A 217 -8.07 -20.30 16.76
CA GLY A 217 -9.02 -20.71 15.74
C GLY A 217 -10.12 -19.71 15.41
N TYR A 218 -10.05 -18.45 15.92
CA TYR A 218 -11.02 -17.39 15.60
C TYR A 218 -10.70 -16.64 14.32
N GLY A 219 -9.52 -16.87 13.72
CA GLY A 219 -9.19 -16.42 12.38
C GLY A 219 -8.41 -15.11 12.31
N SER A 220 -7.56 -14.77 13.30
CA SER A 220 -6.66 -13.60 13.25
C SER A 220 -5.75 -13.61 12.02
N SER A 221 -5.10 -14.75 11.73
CA SER A 221 -4.26 -14.89 10.54
C SER A 221 -5.04 -14.71 9.24
N THR A 222 -6.28 -15.24 9.16
CA THR A 222 -7.16 -15.07 8.00
C THR A 222 -7.60 -13.62 7.85
N PHE A 223 -7.89 -12.94 8.97
CA PHE A 223 -8.20 -11.51 8.98
C PHE A 223 -7.00 -10.67 8.52
N MET A 224 -5.81 -10.92 9.07
CA MET A 224 -4.60 -10.22 8.64
C MET A 224 -4.28 -10.43 7.15
N LYS A 225 -4.47 -11.67 6.64
CA LYS A 225 -4.32 -11.94 5.20
C LYS A 225 -5.28 -11.10 4.37
N LYS A 226 -6.56 -11.09 4.72
CA LYS A 226 -7.58 -10.29 4.03
C LYS A 226 -7.20 -8.83 4.02
N PHE A 227 -6.83 -8.28 5.18
CA PHE A 227 -6.35 -6.92 5.33
C PHE A 227 -5.13 -6.64 4.44
N ALA A 228 -4.07 -7.45 4.55
CA ALA A 228 -2.80 -7.24 3.88
C ALA A 228 -2.89 -7.40 2.35
N LEU A 229 -3.68 -8.35 1.85
CA LEU A 229 -3.74 -8.66 0.43
C LEU A 229 -4.75 -7.79 -0.33
N GLU A 230 -5.88 -7.47 0.28
CA GLU A 230 -6.98 -6.79 -0.41
C GLU A 230 -7.13 -5.31 -0.03
N LEU A 231 -6.80 -4.92 1.20
CA LEU A 231 -7.00 -3.57 1.69
C LEU A 231 -5.71 -2.73 1.74
N TRP A 232 -4.55 -3.38 1.74
CA TRP A 232 -3.26 -2.70 1.70
C TRP A 232 -2.73 -2.61 0.27
N ASP A 233 -2.32 -1.44 -0.17
CA ASP A 233 -1.88 -1.14 -1.53
C ASP A 233 -0.37 -0.93 -1.69
N GLY A 234 0.41 -0.99 -0.58
CA GLY A 234 1.87 -0.87 -0.58
C GLY A 234 2.62 -2.20 -0.59
N HIS A 235 3.92 -2.14 -0.35
CA HIS A 235 4.77 -3.32 -0.19
C HIS A 235 4.36 -4.12 1.05
N LEU A 236 4.58 -5.43 1.04
CA LEU A 236 4.13 -6.34 2.09
C LEU A 236 5.27 -7.24 2.53
N PHE A 237 5.60 -7.16 3.81
CA PHE A 237 6.44 -8.12 4.51
C PHE A 237 5.56 -9.00 5.40
N TRP A 238 5.81 -10.31 5.40
CA TRP A 238 5.11 -11.26 6.26
C TRP A 238 6.10 -12.16 6.96
N HIS A 239 5.97 -12.27 8.27
CA HIS A 239 6.78 -13.16 9.10
C HIS A 239 5.89 -13.93 10.08
N ASP A 240 6.10 -15.25 10.15
CA ASP A 240 5.40 -16.14 11.08
C ASP A 240 6.32 -16.40 12.27
N LEU A 241 6.01 -15.79 13.39
CA LEU A 241 6.83 -15.84 14.62
C LEU A 241 6.83 -17.22 15.30
N GLU A 242 5.87 -18.08 15.00
CA GLU A 242 5.84 -19.46 15.52
C GLU A 242 6.74 -20.40 14.70
N LYS A 243 6.77 -20.20 13.35
CA LYS A 243 7.62 -21.01 12.46
C LYS A 243 9.08 -20.62 12.54
N GLU A 244 9.37 -19.34 12.67
CA GLU A 244 10.73 -18.82 12.79
C GLU A 244 10.85 -17.96 14.05
N ARG A 245 11.34 -18.58 15.12
CA ARG A 245 11.44 -17.95 16.45
C ARG A 245 12.73 -17.16 16.70
N SER A 246 13.69 -17.26 15.79
CA SER A 246 14.99 -16.60 15.96
C SER A 246 14.90 -15.10 15.68
N SER A 247 15.24 -14.28 16.69
CA SER A 247 15.34 -12.82 16.55
C SER A 247 16.38 -12.39 15.51
N VAL A 248 17.47 -13.13 15.37
CA VAL A 248 18.51 -12.88 14.36
C VAL A 248 17.95 -13.06 12.96
N LYS A 249 17.24 -14.17 12.70
CA LYS A 249 16.63 -14.43 11.39
C LYS A 249 15.51 -13.45 11.08
N LEU A 250 14.75 -13.00 12.09
CA LEU A 250 13.76 -11.94 11.92
C LEU A 250 14.43 -10.66 11.41
N VAL A 251 15.50 -10.22 12.05
CA VAL A 251 16.25 -9.01 11.66
C VAL A 251 16.88 -9.18 10.26
N GLU A 252 17.45 -10.34 9.96
CA GLU A 252 18.01 -10.65 8.64
C GLU A 252 16.92 -10.59 7.54
N SER A 253 15.75 -11.16 7.80
CA SER A 253 14.62 -11.14 6.87
C SER A 253 14.13 -9.70 6.62
N LEU A 254 14.04 -8.88 7.67
CA LEU A 254 13.68 -7.46 7.55
C LEU A 254 14.72 -6.67 6.76
N ARG A 255 16.02 -6.90 7.02
CA ARG A 255 17.12 -6.26 6.27
C ARG A 255 17.13 -6.68 4.80
N SER A 256 16.90 -7.97 4.53
CA SER A 256 16.77 -8.48 3.16
C SER A 256 15.62 -7.81 2.42
N PHE A 257 14.46 -7.67 3.07
CA PHE A 257 13.31 -6.97 2.52
C PHE A 257 13.61 -5.48 2.26
N ALA A 258 14.22 -4.78 3.21
CA ALA A 258 14.65 -3.40 3.03
C ALA A 258 15.69 -3.26 1.89
N GLY A 259 16.60 -4.23 1.75
CA GLY A 259 17.55 -4.31 0.63
C GLY A 259 16.86 -4.46 -0.73
N GLN A 260 15.82 -5.29 -0.83
CA GLN A 260 15.02 -5.44 -2.05
C GLN A 260 14.26 -4.16 -2.42
N LEU A 261 13.95 -3.31 -1.44
CA LEU A 261 13.38 -1.96 -1.66
C LEU A 261 14.45 -0.92 -2.02
N GLY A 262 15.74 -1.29 -2.08
CA GLY A 262 16.84 -0.38 -2.37
C GLY A 262 17.26 0.49 -1.18
N LEU A 263 16.94 0.07 0.05
CA LEU A 263 17.24 0.80 1.28
C LEU A 263 18.55 0.34 1.96
N GLU A 264 19.40 -0.39 1.24
CA GLU A 264 20.71 -0.89 1.72
C GLU A 264 20.62 -1.72 3.02
N GLY A 265 19.42 -2.24 3.34
CA GLY A 265 19.15 -3.02 4.56
C GLY A 265 18.98 -2.18 5.83
N GLU A 266 18.92 -0.85 5.72
CA GLU A 266 18.68 0.05 6.84
C GLU A 266 17.19 0.09 7.21
N LEU A 267 16.84 -0.43 8.37
CA LEU A 267 15.44 -0.55 8.83
C LEU A 267 14.81 0.80 9.13
N ASP A 268 15.58 1.79 9.56
CA ASP A 268 15.10 3.14 9.86
C ASP A 268 14.52 3.84 8.61
N ARG A 269 15.05 3.50 7.43
CA ARG A 269 14.56 4.04 6.16
C ARG A 269 13.20 3.49 5.75
N LEU A 270 12.78 2.33 6.29
CA LEU A 270 11.44 1.78 6.07
C LEU A 270 10.35 2.75 6.50
N ARG A 271 10.62 3.61 7.49
CA ARG A 271 9.68 4.61 8.02
C ARG A 271 8.96 5.42 6.95
N ASN A 272 9.68 5.80 5.89
CA ASN A 272 9.20 6.66 4.82
C ASN A 272 8.68 5.89 3.60
N GLU A 273 8.70 4.57 3.66
CA GLU A 273 8.19 3.72 2.59
C GLU A 273 6.74 3.29 2.88
N ARG A 274 5.97 3.06 1.84
CA ARG A 274 4.61 2.52 1.99
C ARG A 274 4.70 1.00 2.12
N VAL A 275 5.03 0.55 3.30
CA VAL A 275 5.19 -0.86 3.64
C VAL A 275 4.25 -1.25 4.77
N LEU A 276 3.73 -2.48 4.72
CA LEU A 276 3.05 -3.14 5.83
C LEU A 276 3.91 -4.31 6.28
N LEU A 277 4.31 -4.29 7.54
CA LEU A 277 5.05 -5.36 8.19
C LEU A 277 4.07 -6.20 9.01
N CYS A 278 3.75 -7.40 8.52
CA CYS A 278 2.85 -8.35 9.19
C CYS A 278 3.64 -9.37 9.99
N PHE A 279 3.30 -9.51 11.28
CA PHE A 279 3.85 -10.52 12.18
C PHE A 279 2.70 -11.40 12.67
N ASP A 280 2.68 -12.63 12.18
CA ASP A 280 1.64 -13.60 12.54
C ASP A 280 2.09 -14.51 13.69
N ASN A 281 1.12 -15.07 14.41
CA ASN A 281 1.36 -16.02 15.51
C ASN A 281 2.24 -15.45 16.63
N TYR A 282 1.95 -14.24 17.11
CA TYR A 282 2.61 -13.65 18.27
C TYR A 282 2.15 -14.36 19.56
N ASN A 283 2.68 -15.57 19.78
CA ASN A 283 2.38 -16.43 20.93
C ASN A 283 3.69 -16.93 21.51
N ASP A 284 3.87 -16.85 22.83
CA ASP A 284 5.09 -17.29 23.53
C ASP A 284 6.39 -16.77 22.87
N VAL A 285 6.36 -15.50 22.51
CA VAL A 285 7.47 -14.81 21.84
C VAL A 285 8.60 -14.56 22.85
N SER A 286 9.85 -14.83 22.45
CA SER A 286 11.02 -14.57 23.28
C SER A 286 11.20 -13.07 23.55
N GLN A 287 11.84 -12.73 24.69
CA GLN A 287 12.08 -11.32 25.02
C GLN A 287 12.88 -10.59 23.94
N GLU A 288 13.84 -11.28 23.28
CA GLU A 288 14.63 -10.68 22.20
C GLU A 288 13.75 -10.30 21.00
N ASN A 289 12.73 -11.10 20.67
CA ASN A 289 11.77 -10.76 19.61
C ASN A 289 10.83 -9.61 20.04
N VAL A 290 10.44 -9.56 21.33
CA VAL A 290 9.66 -8.43 21.89
C VAL A 290 10.47 -7.14 21.71
N ASP A 291 11.75 -7.16 22.06
CA ASP A 291 12.65 -6.00 21.97
C ASP A 291 12.86 -5.56 20.52
N VAL A 292 13.06 -6.50 19.58
CA VAL A 292 13.17 -6.21 18.13
C VAL A 292 11.90 -5.53 17.61
N LEU A 293 10.71 -6.06 17.98
CA LEU A 293 9.44 -5.47 17.52
C LEU A 293 9.16 -4.12 18.16
N PHE A 294 9.56 -3.94 19.42
CA PHE A 294 9.48 -2.65 20.10
C PHE A 294 10.35 -1.60 19.41
N ASP A 295 11.64 -1.90 19.18
CA ASP A 295 12.57 -1.01 18.49
C ASP A 295 12.09 -0.66 17.08
N LEU A 296 11.59 -1.66 16.36
CA LEU A 296 11.03 -1.45 15.02
C LEU A 296 9.83 -0.51 15.07
N LEU A 297 8.90 -0.70 16.02
CA LEU A 297 7.75 0.19 16.20
C LEU A 297 8.20 1.64 16.48
N GLN A 298 9.19 1.84 17.36
CA GLN A 298 9.70 3.19 17.67
C GLN A 298 10.32 3.85 16.42
N LYS A 299 11.06 3.11 15.62
CA LYS A 299 11.67 3.60 14.36
C LYS A 299 10.64 4.00 13.31
N LEU A 300 9.52 3.31 13.25
CA LEU A 300 8.47 3.55 12.24
C LEU A 300 7.47 4.64 12.62
N LYS A 301 7.36 5.01 13.91
CA LYS A 301 6.40 6.03 14.38
C LYS A 301 6.51 7.35 13.61
N GLY A 302 5.35 7.90 13.24
CA GLY A 302 5.23 9.16 12.50
C GLY A 302 5.69 9.07 11.04
N GLY A 303 5.82 7.86 10.49
CA GLY A 303 6.10 7.60 9.08
C GLY A 303 4.89 7.03 8.32
N THR A 304 5.13 6.62 7.08
CA THR A 304 4.14 5.98 6.20
C THR A 304 4.09 4.45 6.35
N ALA A 305 5.13 3.87 6.92
CA ALA A 305 5.20 2.44 7.21
C ALA A 305 4.22 2.05 8.32
N LYS A 306 3.63 0.88 8.20
CA LYS A 306 2.66 0.31 9.13
C LYS A 306 3.10 -1.07 9.60
N MET A 307 2.67 -1.45 10.82
CA MET A 307 2.83 -2.79 11.38
C MET A 307 1.46 -3.41 11.65
N ALA A 308 1.30 -4.69 11.40
CA ALA A 308 0.14 -5.47 11.84
C ALA A 308 0.62 -6.73 12.55
N VAL A 309 0.07 -7.03 13.72
CA VAL A 309 0.49 -8.16 14.54
C VAL A 309 -0.72 -8.96 15.00
N ALA A 310 -0.72 -10.28 14.78
CA ALA A 310 -1.75 -11.17 15.30
C ALA A 310 -1.34 -11.73 16.66
N MET A 311 -2.13 -11.41 17.69
CA MET A 311 -1.91 -11.79 19.09
C MET A 311 -3.06 -12.62 19.63
N ARG A 312 -2.79 -13.36 20.71
CA ARG A 312 -3.83 -14.02 21.49
C ARG A 312 -4.50 -13.05 22.46
N GLU A 313 -5.81 -13.24 22.72
CA GLU A 313 -6.52 -12.49 23.77
C GLU A 313 -5.87 -12.65 25.14
N GLU A 314 -5.33 -13.83 25.45
CA GLU A 314 -4.62 -14.13 26.69
C GLU A 314 -3.19 -13.55 26.74
N THR A 315 -2.66 -12.90 25.69
CA THR A 315 -1.32 -12.32 25.73
C THR A 315 -1.20 -11.26 26.82
N PRO A 316 -0.39 -11.50 27.87
CA PRO A 316 -0.29 -10.58 28.99
C PRO A 316 0.26 -9.22 28.53
N SER A 317 -0.15 -8.16 29.19
CA SER A 317 0.28 -6.80 28.84
C SER A 317 1.79 -6.58 28.93
N TYR A 318 2.48 -7.30 29.85
CA TYR A 318 3.94 -7.25 29.98
C TYR A 318 4.70 -7.95 28.84
N ASN A 319 4.03 -8.83 28.10
CA ASN A 319 4.58 -9.47 26.90
C ASN A 319 4.25 -8.72 25.60
N ARG A 320 3.55 -7.59 25.68
CA ARG A 320 3.25 -6.77 24.52
C ARG A 320 4.39 -5.80 24.26
N PHE A 321 4.81 -5.66 23.02
CA PHE A 321 5.86 -4.72 22.63
C PHE A 321 5.37 -3.27 22.47
N TYR A 322 4.11 -2.97 22.77
CA TYR A 322 3.53 -1.62 22.84
C TYR A 322 2.83 -1.40 24.19
N GLN A 323 2.58 -0.15 24.54
CA GLN A 323 2.08 0.24 25.84
C GLN A 323 0.68 0.87 25.73
N LYS A 324 -0.01 0.96 26.87
CA LYS A 324 -1.31 1.61 26.95
C LYS A 324 -1.29 3.07 26.46
N ARG A 325 -0.18 3.77 26.64
CA ARG A 325 0.00 5.13 26.09
C ARG A 325 -0.12 5.16 24.56
N ASP A 326 0.34 4.11 23.84
CA ASP A 326 0.30 4.05 22.38
C ASP A 326 -1.13 3.93 21.85
N LEU A 327 -2.05 3.41 22.67
CA LEU A 327 -3.49 3.40 22.39
C LEU A 327 -4.13 4.77 22.65
N VAL A 328 -3.70 5.45 23.72
CA VAL A 328 -4.25 6.75 24.11
C VAL A 328 -3.80 7.85 23.16
N ASP A 329 -2.55 7.83 22.71
CA ASP A 329 -2.01 8.80 21.74
C ASP A 329 -2.39 8.46 20.28
N GLY A 330 -3.08 7.33 20.05
CA GLY A 330 -3.55 6.91 18.74
C GLY A 330 -2.47 6.32 17.83
N SER A 331 -1.26 6.03 18.35
CA SER A 331 -0.20 5.40 17.56
C SER A 331 -0.40 3.90 17.37
N ALA A 332 -1.27 3.27 18.17
CA ALA A 332 -1.70 1.88 18.04
C ALA A 332 -3.23 1.75 18.01
N VAL A 333 -3.72 0.79 17.25
CA VAL A 333 -5.14 0.43 17.14
C VAL A 333 -5.30 -1.06 17.46
N GLU A 334 -6.25 -1.41 18.31
CA GLU A 334 -6.59 -2.81 18.62
C GLU A 334 -7.87 -3.22 17.86
N VAL A 335 -7.84 -4.43 17.31
CA VAL A 335 -8.98 -5.09 16.67
C VAL A 335 -9.17 -6.46 17.28
N HIS A 336 -10.37 -6.73 17.80
CA HIS A 336 -10.73 -8.01 18.41
C HIS A 336 -11.56 -8.86 17.45
N VAL A 337 -11.04 -10.04 17.11
CA VAL A 337 -11.69 -11.03 16.24
C VAL A 337 -12.35 -12.10 17.09
N HIS A 338 -13.68 -12.03 17.18
CA HIS A 338 -14.46 -12.90 18.04
C HIS A 338 -14.90 -14.19 17.33
N ARG A 339 -15.50 -15.13 18.09
CA ARG A 339 -16.20 -16.29 17.55
C ARG A 339 -17.34 -15.87 16.61
N PHE A 340 -17.76 -16.73 15.72
CA PHE A 340 -18.95 -16.52 14.91
C PHE A 340 -20.22 -16.61 15.77
N ASN A 341 -21.18 -15.76 15.48
CA ASN A 341 -22.54 -15.92 15.96
C ASN A 341 -23.22 -17.05 15.16
N ASP A 342 -24.44 -17.40 15.59
CA ASP A 342 -25.26 -18.46 14.98
C ASP A 342 -25.40 -18.28 13.46
N ALA A 343 -25.76 -17.09 13.01
CA ALA A 343 -25.98 -16.79 11.59
C ALA A 343 -24.72 -16.97 10.73
N LEU A 344 -23.57 -16.48 11.19
CA LEU A 344 -22.30 -16.65 10.48
C LEU A 344 -21.81 -18.10 10.51
N ALA A 345 -22.01 -18.79 11.64
CA ALA A 345 -21.66 -20.19 11.77
C ALA A 345 -22.51 -21.05 10.79
N ARG A 346 -23.80 -20.77 10.68
CA ARG A 346 -24.71 -21.46 9.74
C ARG A 346 -24.25 -21.25 8.30
N ARG A 347 -23.97 -20.02 7.91
CA ARG A 347 -23.45 -19.71 6.57
C ARG A 347 -22.14 -20.44 6.26
N LEU A 348 -21.24 -20.62 7.26
CA LEU A 348 -19.98 -21.31 7.06
C LEU A 348 -20.18 -22.81 6.89
N VAL A 349 -21.00 -23.44 7.72
CA VAL A 349 -21.21 -24.90 7.72
C VAL A 349 -22.02 -25.34 6.49
N GLY A 350 -23.02 -24.54 6.07
CA GLY A 350 -23.92 -24.79 4.95
C GLY A 350 -25.39 -24.77 5.40
N GLU A 351 -26.26 -24.39 4.49
CA GLU A 351 -27.71 -24.28 4.75
C GLU A 351 -28.45 -25.63 4.62
N ASP A 352 -27.79 -26.62 4.07
CA ASP A 352 -28.29 -27.99 3.84
C ASP A 352 -28.30 -28.89 5.07
N ILE A 353 -27.79 -28.40 6.22
CA ILE A 353 -27.78 -29.11 7.50
C ILE A 353 -29.07 -28.80 8.26
N ASP A 354 -29.73 -29.84 8.78
CA ASP A 354 -30.91 -29.67 9.61
C ASP A 354 -30.63 -28.85 10.88
N ASP A 355 -31.66 -28.23 11.44
CA ASP A 355 -31.53 -27.31 12.57
C ASP A 355 -31.00 -27.97 13.83
N GLU A 356 -31.41 -29.22 14.12
CA GLU A 356 -30.95 -29.93 15.32
C GLU A 356 -29.46 -30.26 15.21
N ALA A 357 -29.03 -30.80 14.08
CA ALA A 357 -27.63 -31.07 13.83
C ALA A 357 -26.77 -29.80 13.86
N PHE A 358 -27.27 -28.69 13.29
CA PHE A 358 -26.58 -27.40 13.35
C PHE A 358 -26.44 -26.90 14.79
N GLN A 359 -27.52 -26.91 15.57
CA GLN A 359 -27.48 -26.44 16.97
C GLN A 359 -26.49 -27.26 17.80
N LEU A 360 -26.42 -28.57 17.56
CA LEU A 360 -25.46 -29.43 18.22
C LEU A 360 -24.01 -29.08 17.82
N ILE A 361 -23.74 -28.88 16.52
CA ILE A 361 -22.43 -28.43 16.01
C ILE A 361 -22.06 -27.06 16.62
N TYR A 362 -22.98 -26.10 16.63
CA TYR A 362 -22.74 -24.77 17.17
C TYR A 362 -22.45 -24.80 18.68
N MET A 363 -23.22 -25.56 19.45
CA MET A 363 -23.03 -25.73 20.89
C MET A 363 -21.64 -26.31 21.21
N LEU A 364 -21.21 -27.33 20.46
CA LEU A 364 -19.93 -27.99 20.65
C LEU A 364 -18.72 -27.15 20.19
N THR A 365 -18.84 -26.45 19.07
CA THR A 365 -17.78 -25.56 18.56
C THR A 365 -17.79 -24.20 19.21
N ARG A 366 -18.88 -23.83 19.88
CA ARG A 366 -19.12 -22.48 20.41
C ARG A 366 -18.91 -21.38 19.38
N GLY A 367 -19.18 -21.69 18.10
CA GLY A 367 -18.97 -20.77 16.97
C GLY A 367 -17.50 -20.53 16.61
N GLN A 368 -16.57 -21.43 16.98
CA GLN A 368 -15.16 -21.32 16.59
C GLN A 368 -15.00 -21.52 15.07
N PRO A 369 -14.55 -20.51 14.29
CA PRO A 369 -14.50 -20.61 12.83
C PRO A 369 -13.65 -21.76 12.29
N LEU A 370 -12.49 -22.02 12.92
CA LEU A 370 -11.62 -23.13 12.50
C LEU A 370 -12.32 -24.48 12.66
N ALA A 371 -12.96 -24.73 13.80
CA ALA A 371 -13.69 -25.98 14.05
C ALA A 371 -14.85 -26.17 13.06
N LEU A 372 -15.61 -25.10 12.81
CA LEU A 372 -16.72 -25.10 11.85
C LEU A 372 -16.23 -25.40 10.43
N ALA A 373 -15.12 -24.78 10.00
CA ALA A 373 -14.53 -25.01 8.68
C ALA A 373 -14.03 -26.46 8.52
N LEU A 374 -13.41 -27.02 9.54
CA LEU A 374 -12.95 -28.41 9.52
C LEU A 374 -14.11 -29.40 9.50
N ILE A 375 -15.20 -29.12 10.23
CA ILE A 375 -16.45 -29.92 10.17
C ILE A 375 -17.03 -29.86 8.74
N LYS A 376 -17.08 -28.67 8.12
CA LYS A 376 -17.53 -28.52 6.74
C LYS A 376 -16.70 -29.35 5.76
N LYS A 377 -15.37 -29.31 5.90
CA LYS A 377 -14.44 -30.08 5.06
C LYS A 377 -14.47 -31.58 5.34
N GLY A 378 -14.97 -32.00 6.49
CA GLY A 378 -14.94 -33.38 6.94
C GLY A 378 -13.55 -33.86 7.36
N ASP A 379 -12.66 -32.94 7.74
CA ASP A 379 -11.28 -33.23 8.13
C ASP A 379 -11.20 -33.68 9.61
N ALA A 380 -11.37 -34.99 9.82
CA ALA A 380 -11.36 -35.57 11.14
C ALA A 380 -9.96 -35.59 11.80
N GLU A 381 -8.89 -35.64 11.01
CA GLU A 381 -7.52 -35.68 11.54
C GLU A 381 -7.08 -34.32 12.10
N GLU A 382 -7.31 -33.25 11.35
CA GLU A 382 -7.00 -31.90 11.82
C GLU A 382 -7.88 -31.51 13.01
N LEU A 383 -9.13 -31.90 13.04
CA LEU A 383 -10.01 -31.68 14.20
C LEU A 383 -9.52 -32.36 15.48
N ARG A 384 -8.88 -33.54 15.40
CA ARG A 384 -8.28 -34.20 16.56
C ARG A 384 -7.13 -33.39 17.18
N LYS A 385 -6.43 -32.58 16.39
CA LYS A 385 -5.33 -31.71 16.85
C LYS A 385 -5.82 -30.47 17.59
N ILE A 386 -7.07 -30.05 17.32
CA ILE A 386 -7.68 -28.94 18.04
C ILE A 386 -8.15 -29.45 19.40
N ARG A 387 -7.94 -28.64 20.47
CA ARG A 387 -8.48 -28.94 21.82
C ARG A 387 -10.02 -28.81 21.84
N LEU A 388 -10.69 -29.65 21.08
CA LEU A 388 -12.14 -29.82 21.13
C LEU A 388 -12.50 -30.93 22.11
N SER A 389 -13.65 -30.77 22.75
CA SER A 389 -14.15 -31.82 23.65
C SER A 389 -14.31 -33.16 22.92
N GLU A 390 -14.25 -34.26 23.63
CA GLU A 390 -14.43 -35.62 23.05
C GLU A 390 -15.77 -35.77 22.34
N GLU A 391 -16.77 -35.02 22.76
CA GLU A 391 -18.10 -35.00 22.15
C GLU A 391 -18.10 -34.52 20.70
N VAL A 392 -17.27 -33.50 20.35
CA VAL A 392 -17.11 -33.03 18.95
C VAL A 392 -16.49 -34.14 18.10
N ARG A 393 -15.53 -34.88 18.66
CA ARG A 393 -14.92 -36.04 18.01
C ARG A 393 -15.93 -37.11 17.70
N PHE A 394 -16.86 -37.37 18.63
CA PHE A 394 -17.92 -38.33 18.46
C PHE A 394 -18.92 -37.95 17.37
N LEU A 395 -19.34 -36.71 17.31
CA LEU A 395 -20.25 -36.24 16.26
C LEU A 395 -19.65 -36.34 14.86
N MET A 396 -18.39 -36.11 14.73
CA MET A 396 -17.72 -36.27 13.44
C MET A 396 -17.64 -37.73 13.01
N TYR A 397 -17.41 -38.61 13.96
CA TYR A 397 -17.47 -40.05 13.71
C TYR A 397 -18.86 -40.46 13.19
N LEU A 398 -19.93 -39.95 13.75
CA LEU A 398 -21.29 -40.20 13.29
C LEU A 398 -21.57 -39.66 11.89
N ARG A 399 -21.03 -38.48 11.52
CA ARG A 399 -21.22 -37.90 10.18
C ARG A 399 -20.43 -38.64 9.08
N THR A 400 -19.22 -39.10 9.39
CA THR A 400 -18.43 -39.91 8.45
C THR A 400 -19.07 -41.27 8.18
N ARG A 401 -19.75 -41.84 9.17
CA ARG A 401 -20.48 -43.12 9.01
C ARG A 401 -21.74 -42.99 8.13
N ARG A 402 -22.49 -41.85 8.23
CA ARG A 402 -23.66 -41.59 7.37
C ARG A 402 -23.33 -41.29 5.90
N LYS A 403 -22.07 -40.98 5.57
CA LYS A 403 -21.63 -40.78 4.18
C LYS A 403 -21.08 -42.10 3.55
N ALA A 404 -20.93 -43.14 4.33
CA ALA A 404 -20.43 -44.46 3.88
C ALA A 404 -21.55 -45.46 3.66
N ASP A 405 -22.78 -45.17 4.12
CA ASP A 405 -24.04 -45.81 3.79
C ASP A 405 -24.81 -44.99 2.74
#